data_ae4f63529d2b3b9fe89531a644177b82
#
_entry.id   ae4f63529d2b3b9fe89531a644177b82
#
_cell.length_a   1.000
_cell.length_b   1.000
_cell.length_c   1.000
_cell.angle_alpha   90.00
_cell.angle_beta   90.00
_cell.angle_gamma   90.00
#
_symmetry.space_group_name_H-M   'P 1'
#
loop_
_entity.id
_entity.type
_entity.pdbx_description
1 polymer ?
#
loop_
_entity_poly.entity_id
_entity_poly.type
_entity_poly.pdbx_seq_one_letter_code
_entity_poly.pdbx_strand_id
1 'polypeptide(L)'
;DPNRIVKRVRYICYGKTRKQTECDGQTGYTAHTLDGIIDKVVRQIFERMKAVPKSEIVNIRYKEKMEERKALLRSIRAEHTKASAELNMLKAEVIKSLRGESAFSQDLLSSLISDCETKCLEVQQQLDAAQAAYDEGQAVLASLNAQYDDIISWADMYDTASIEAKKMIVNCLIKRVDVYRDYKVHIDFNIGFEQFSMGLDIVWIAA
;
A
#
# COMPACT_ATOMS: atom_id res chain seq x y z
N ASP A 1 -38.03 21.94 -33.28
CA ASP A 1 -39.27 21.30 -32.85
C ASP A 1 -39.59 21.72 -31.43
N PRO A 2 -40.60 22.60 -31.19
CA PRO A 2 -40.91 23.15 -29.86
C PRO A 2 -41.40 22.11 -28.86
N ASN A 3 -41.65 20.87 -29.27
CA ASN A 3 -42.21 19.79 -28.46
C ASN A 3 -41.18 18.73 -28.03
N ARG A 4 -39.89 18.96 -28.18
CA ARG A 4 -38.88 18.01 -27.76
C ARG A 4 -38.73 18.03 -26.22
N ILE A 5 -39.31 17.07 -25.55
CA ILE A 5 -39.14 16.85 -24.10
C ILE A 5 -37.68 16.45 -23.84
N VAL A 6 -36.89 17.39 -23.40
CA VAL A 6 -35.50 17.10 -22.97
C VAL A 6 -35.56 16.54 -21.54
N LYS A 7 -35.39 15.23 -21.38
CA LYS A 7 -35.26 14.62 -20.06
C LYS A 7 -33.97 15.10 -19.41
N ARG A 8 -34.07 15.97 -18.41
CA ARG A 8 -32.92 16.41 -17.59
C ARG A 8 -32.75 15.44 -16.43
N VAL A 9 -31.68 14.66 -16.43
CA VAL A 9 -31.28 13.81 -15.33
C VAL A 9 -30.61 14.66 -14.26
N ARG A 10 -31.01 14.48 -12.98
CA ARG A 10 -30.45 15.23 -11.85
C ARG A 10 -30.14 14.29 -10.70
N TYR A 11 -29.04 14.55 -10.00
CA TYR A 11 -28.78 14.01 -8.68
C TYR A 11 -29.50 14.88 -7.65
N ILE A 12 -30.22 14.28 -6.73
CA ILE A 12 -31.04 14.97 -5.73
C ILE A 12 -30.55 14.54 -4.33
N CYS A 13 -30.29 15.52 -3.47
CA CYS A 13 -30.00 15.24 -2.06
C CYS A 13 -31.29 14.84 -1.34
N TYR A 14 -31.40 13.56 -1.00
CA TYR A 14 -32.58 13.01 -0.34
C TYR A 14 -32.84 13.64 1.02
N GLY A 15 -31.80 13.81 1.84
CA GLY A 15 -31.92 14.41 3.17
C GLY A 15 -32.42 15.85 3.13
N LYS A 16 -31.90 16.66 2.21
CA LYS A 16 -32.35 18.04 2.04
C LYS A 16 -33.75 18.14 1.46
N THR A 17 -34.09 17.32 0.46
CA THR A 17 -35.41 17.31 -0.15
C THR A 17 -36.49 16.96 0.87
N ARG A 18 -36.21 16.05 1.80
CA ARG A 18 -37.13 15.66 2.89
C ARG A 18 -36.99 16.47 4.18
N LYS A 19 -36.14 17.48 4.21
CA LYS A 19 -35.84 18.28 5.40
C LYS A 19 -35.38 17.46 6.61
N GLN A 20 -34.68 16.35 6.36
CA GLN A 20 -34.20 15.43 7.40
C GLN A 20 -32.79 15.80 7.89
N THR A 21 -32.04 16.56 7.10
CA THR A 21 -30.67 16.98 7.44
C THR A 21 -30.46 18.44 7.09
N GLU A 22 -29.76 19.16 7.95
CA GLU A 22 -29.17 20.46 7.58
C GLU A 22 -28.00 20.19 6.64
N CYS A 23 -28.04 20.77 5.45
CA CYS A 23 -27.05 20.54 4.41
C CYS A 23 -26.78 21.84 3.67
N ASP A 24 -25.51 22.16 3.52
CA ASP A 24 -25.03 23.35 2.79
C ASP A 24 -25.17 23.23 1.27
N GLY A 25 -25.34 22.02 0.76
CA GLY A 25 -25.51 21.76 -0.67
C GLY A 25 -26.80 22.35 -1.24
N GLN A 26 -26.91 22.39 -2.56
CA GLN A 26 -28.16 22.70 -3.25
C GLN A 26 -29.06 21.47 -3.37
N THR A 27 -30.35 21.68 -3.64
CA THR A 27 -31.35 20.60 -3.65
C THR A 27 -31.12 19.58 -4.77
N GLY A 28 -30.52 19.98 -5.89
CA GLY A 28 -30.26 19.07 -7.02
C GLY A 28 -29.14 19.59 -7.90
N TYR A 29 -28.44 18.65 -8.49
CA TYR A 29 -27.30 18.86 -9.38
C TYR A 29 -27.62 18.24 -10.75
N THR A 30 -27.31 18.95 -11.83
CA THR A 30 -27.47 18.40 -13.18
C THR A 30 -26.45 17.27 -13.38
N ALA A 31 -26.93 16.09 -13.73
CA ALA A 31 -26.08 14.90 -13.86
C ALA A 31 -24.96 15.12 -14.88
N HIS A 32 -25.28 15.65 -16.06
CA HIS A 32 -24.28 15.92 -17.10
C HIS A 32 -23.13 16.82 -16.61
N THR A 33 -23.44 17.83 -15.80
CA THR A 33 -22.41 18.76 -15.28
C THR A 33 -21.53 18.05 -14.24
N LEU A 34 -22.15 17.34 -13.29
CA LEU A 34 -21.40 16.64 -12.24
C LEU A 34 -20.56 15.50 -12.80
N ASP A 35 -21.15 14.68 -13.69
CA ASP A 35 -20.43 13.59 -14.37
C ASP A 35 -19.26 14.13 -15.20
N GLY A 36 -19.42 15.29 -15.84
CA GLY A 36 -18.37 15.95 -16.59
C GLY A 36 -17.22 16.46 -15.70
N ILE A 37 -17.52 16.90 -14.49
CA ILE A 37 -16.48 17.27 -13.50
C ILE A 37 -15.69 16.04 -13.08
N ILE A 38 -16.36 14.94 -12.74
CA ILE A 38 -15.72 13.69 -12.36
C ILE A 38 -14.88 13.12 -13.52
N ASP A 39 -15.40 13.14 -14.75
CA ASP A 39 -14.65 12.69 -15.94
C ASP A 39 -13.34 13.50 -16.12
N LYS A 40 -13.40 14.81 -15.95
CA LYS A 40 -12.20 15.66 -16.01
C LYS A 40 -11.19 15.33 -14.93
N VAL A 41 -11.64 15.12 -13.69
CA VAL A 41 -10.77 14.74 -12.57
C VAL A 41 -10.08 13.42 -12.86
N VAL A 42 -10.82 12.41 -13.28
CA VAL A 42 -10.28 11.08 -13.60
C VAL A 42 -9.24 11.17 -14.73
N ARG A 43 -9.51 11.95 -15.80
CA ARG A 43 -8.53 12.17 -16.88
C ARG A 43 -7.26 12.83 -16.39
N GLN A 44 -7.36 13.85 -15.57
CA GLN A 44 -6.17 14.54 -15.03
C GLN A 44 -5.34 13.61 -14.13
N ILE A 45 -5.98 12.73 -13.38
CA ILE A 45 -5.29 11.70 -12.60
C ILE A 45 -4.52 10.76 -13.54
N PHE A 46 -5.18 10.26 -14.59
CA PHE A 46 -4.55 9.38 -15.57
C PHE A 46 -3.39 10.04 -16.31
N GLU A 47 -3.55 11.29 -16.73
CA GLU A 47 -2.48 12.06 -17.36
C GLU A 47 -1.25 12.20 -16.43
N ARG A 48 -1.48 12.52 -15.15
CA ARG A 48 -0.39 12.61 -14.17
C ARG A 48 0.27 11.27 -13.92
N MET A 49 -0.51 10.21 -13.79
CA MET A 49 0.04 8.85 -13.61
C MET A 49 0.89 8.42 -14.81
N LYS A 50 0.49 8.77 -16.03
CA LYS A 50 1.28 8.51 -17.24
C LYS A 50 2.52 9.37 -17.36
N ALA A 51 2.51 10.59 -16.82
CA ALA A 51 3.63 11.53 -16.88
C ALA A 51 4.78 11.17 -15.93
N VAL A 52 4.51 10.42 -14.86
CA VAL A 52 5.51 10.06 -13.84
C VAL A 52 5.92 8.61 -14.02
N PRO A 53 7.23 8.31 -14.15
CA PRO A 53 7.70 6.92 -14.28
C PRO A 53 7.29 6.06 -13.09
N LYS A 54 6.89 4.81 -13.35
CA LYS A 54 6.52 3.82 -12.30
C LYS A 54 7.58 3.71 -11.20
N SER A 55 8.86 3.76 -11.59
CA SER A 55 9.99 3.70 -10.65
C SER A 55 10.04 4.86 -9.66
N GLU A 56 9.52 6.03 -10.06
CA GLU A 56 9.47 7.21 -9.20
C GLU A 56 8.30 7.15 -8.23
N ILE A 57 7.14 6.69 -8.70
CA ILE A 57 5.91 6.61 -7.89
C ILE A 57 6.00 5.50 -6.85
N VAL A 58 6.42 4.31 -7.25
CA VAL A 58 6.38 3.10 -6.40
C VAL A 58 7.67 2.93 -5.59
N ASN A 59 8.81 3.36 -6.12
CA ASN A 59 10.12 3.00 -5.57
C ASN A 59 10.72 3.97 -4.55
N ILE A 60 10.43 5.28 -4.61
CA ILE A 60 11.18 6.24 -3.78
C ILE A 60 10.95 6.00 -2.28
N ARG A 61 9.72 5.79 -1.84
CA ARG A 61 9.41 5.58 -0.41
C ARG A 61 9.65 4.15 0.09
N TYR A 62 9.48 3.15 -0.77
CA TYR A 62 9.54 1.75 -0.36
C TYR A 62 10.90 1.11 -0.61
N LYS A 63 11.65 1.58 -1.60
CA LYS A 63 12.95 1.03 -1.96
C LYS A 63 13.98 1.20 -0.82
N GLU A 64 14.05 2.37 -0.23
CA GLU A 64 14.94 2.63 0.91
C GLU A 64 14.61 1.72 2.09
N LYS A 65 13.33 1.66 2.50
CA LYS A 65 12.88 0.77 3.57
C LYS A 65 13.11 -0.71 3.27
N MET A 66 12.97 -1.11 2.01
CA MET A 66 13.22 -2.50 1.61
C MET A 66 14.71 -2.84 1.63
N GLU A 67 15.58 -1.91 1.22
CA GLU A 67 17.03 -2.11 1.33
C GLU A 67 17.50 -2.15 2.81
N GLU A 68 16.93 -1.31 3.67
CA GLU A 68 17.17 -1.35 5.12
C GLU A 68 16.74 -2.70 5.72
N ARG A 69 15.53 -3.18 5.42
CA ARG A 69 15.03 -4.50 5.88
C ARG A 69 15.90 -5.64 5.38
N LYS A 70 16.32 -5.58 4.12
CA LYS A 70 17.21 -6.57 3.50
C LYS A 70 18.61 -6.57 4.13
N ALA A 71 19.17 -5.40 4.44
CA ALA A 71 20.44 -5.27 5.12
C ALA A 71 20.35 -5.83 6.55
N LEU A 72 19.30 -5.50 7.29
CA LEU A 72 19.05 -6.05 8.62
C LEU A 72 18.94 -7.58 8.60
N LEU A 73 18.14 -8.12 7.67
CA LEU A 73 17.99 -9.57 7.51
C LEU A 73 19.31 -10.27 7.21
N ARG A 74 20.17 -9.67 6.37
CA ARG A 74 21.52 -10.19 6.10
C ARG A 74 22.38 -10.19 7.34
N SER A 75 22.35 -9.13 8.13
CA SER A 75 23.12 -9.01 9.39
C SER A 75 22.71 -10.07 10.38
N ILE A 76 21.41 -10.23 10.63
CA ILE A 76 20.89 -11.23 11.57
C ILE A 76 21.17 -12.66 11.09
N ARG A 77 21.08 -12.95 9.79
CA ARG A 77 21.46 -14.25 9.22
C ARG A 77 22.94 -14.58 9.46
N ALA A 78 23.82 -13.59 9.29
CA ALA A 78 25.23 -13.78 9.55
C ALA A 78 25.49 -14.06 11.05
N GLU A 79 24.80 -13.36 11.93
CA GLU A 79 24.88 -13.57 13.38
C GLU A 79 24.36 -14.95 13.77
N HIS A 80 23.21 -15.38 13.24
CA HIS A 80 22.68 -16.73 13.47
C HIS A 80 23.64 -17.83 12.99
N THR A 81 24.24 -17.66 11.82
CA THR A 81 25.22 -18.60 11.30
C THR A 81 26.44 -18.70 12.22
N LYS A 82 26.92 -17.56 12.74
CA LYS A 82 28.04 -17.53 13.69
C LYS A 82 27.68 -18.20 15.01
N ALA A 83 26.54 -17.88 15.60
CA ALA A 83 26.07 -18.47 16.85
C ALA A 83 25.86 -19.99 16.72
N SER A 84 25.30 -20.45 15.62
CA SER A 84 25.10 -21.87 15.34
C SER A 84 26.42 -22.61 15.16
N ALA A 85 27.42 -21.99 14.52
CA ALA A 85 28.75 -22.57 14.37
C ALA A 85 29.48 -22.68 15.72
N GLU A 86 29.37 -21.67 16.57
CA GLU A 86 29.93 -21.64 17.92
C GLU A 86 29.32 -22.75 18.78
N LEU A 87 28.00 -22.89 18.77
CA LEU A 87 27.29 -23.99 19.46
C LEU A 87 27.75 -25.36 18.99
N ASN A 88 27.91 -25.56 17.68
CA ASN A 88 28.39 -26.82 17.12
C ASN A 88 29.82 -27.13 17.52
N MET A 89 30.70 -26.11 17.60
CA MET A 89 32.05 -26.30 18.11
C MET A 89 32.07 -26.71 19.58
N LEU A 90 31.25 -26.10 20.43
CA LEU A 90 31.13 -26.48 21.84
C LEU A 90 30.57 -27.91 22.00
N LYS A 91 29.58 -28.30 21.21
CA LYS A 91 29.04 -29.68 21.20
C LYS A 91 30.09 -30.69 20.76
N ALA A 92 30.94 -30.38 19.80
CA ALA A 92 32.06 -31.20 19.41
C ALA A 92 33.12 -31.34 20.52
N GLU A 93 33.35 -30.27 21.30
CA GLU A 93 34.27 -30.27 22.43
C GLU A 93 33.81 -31.20 23.59
N VAL A 94 32.49 -31.34 23.79
CA VAL A 94 31.93 -32.34 24.75
C VAL A 94 32.41 -33.76 24.45
N ILE A 95 32.48 -34.14 23.19
CA ILE A 95 32.96 -35.48 22.78
C ILE A 95 34.43 -35.66 23.17
N LYS A 96 35.25 -34.63 23.02
CA LYS A 96 36.67 -34.66 23.46
C LYS A 96 36.79 -34.70 24.99
N SER A 97 35.96 -33.96 25.70
CA SER A 97 35.91 -33.97 27.15
C SER A 97 35.58 -35.35 27.69
N LEU A 98 34.65 -36.07 27.09
CA LEU A 98 34.32 -37.48 27.47
C LEU A 98 35.48 -38.44 27.25
N ARG A 99 36.40 -38.11 26.34
CA ARG A 99 37.61 -38.91 26.08
C ARG A 99 38.81 -38.48 26.95
N GLY A 100 38.65 -37.43 27.78
CA GLY A 100 39.75 -36.90 28.58
C GLY A 100 40.76 -36.07 27.77
N GLU A 101 40.37 -35.63 26.55
CA GLU A 101 41.22 -34.90 25.60
C GLU A 101 40.93 -33.36 25.63
N SER A 102 39.95 -32.91 26.41
CA SER A 102 39.57 -31.49 26.49
C SER A 102 40.25 -30.79 27.64
N ALA A 103 40.61 -29.52 27.44
CA ALA A 103 41.13 -28.63 28.46
C ALA A 103 40.01 -28.01 29.36
N PHE A 104 38.76 -28.16 29.00
CA PHE A 104 37.59 -27.60 29.70
C PHE A 104 37.00 -28.60 30.70
N SER A 105 36.55 -28.09 31.87
CA SER A 105 35.74 -28.91 32.80
C SER A 105 34.33 -29.12 32.25
N GLN A 106 33.68 -30.22 32.66
CA GLN A 106 32.31 -30.56 32.23
C GLN A 106 31.31 -29.49 32.64
N ASP A 107 31.44 -28.90 33.83
CA ASP A 107 30.53 -27.87 34.32
C ASP A 107 30.64 -26.58 33.46
N LEU A 108 31.88 -26.18 33.11
CA LEU A 108 32.11 -25.02 32.24
C LEU A 108 31.54 -25.23 30.84
N LEU A 109 31.75 -26.41 30.25
CA LEU A 109 31.19 -26.75 28.96
C LEU A 109 29.65 -26.73 28.97
N SER A 110 29.05 -27.28 30.04
CA SER A 110 27.59 -27.29 30.20
C SER A 110 27.03 -25.87 30.27
N SER A 111 27.68 -24.99 31.06
CA SER A 111 27.27 -23.56 31.13
C SER A 111 27.41 -22.86 29.81
N LEU A 112 28.55 -22.99 29.11
CA LEU A 112 28.77 -22.34 27.81
C LEU A 112 27.79 -22.83 26.72
N ILE A 113 27.46 -24.12 26.72
CA ILE A 113 26.47 -24.68 25.79
C ILE A 113 25.10 -24.09 26.07
N SER A 114 24.67 -24.02 27.34
CA SER A 114 23.38 -23.44 27.73
C SER A 114 23.27 -21.97 27.30
N ASP A 115 24.33 -21.20 27.52
CA ASP A 115 24.39 -19.78 27.12
C ASP A 115 24.34 -19.63 25.60
N CYS A 116 25.07 -20.47 24.84
CA CYS A 116 25.03 -20.48 23.40
C CYS A 116 23.68 -20.95 22.83
N GLU A 117 23.03 -21.93 23.46
CA GLU A 117 21.68 -22.37 23.05
C GLU A 117 20.66 -21.26 23.25
N THR A 118 20.71 -20.56 24.37
CA THR A 118 19.87 -19.38 24.64
C THR A 118 20.08 -18.30 23.59
N LYS A 119 21.34 -17.96 23.31
CA LYS A 119 21.69 -16.98 22.28
C LYS A 119 21.21 -17.41 20.87
N CYS A 120 21.40 -18.68 20.51
CA CYS A 120 20.91 -19.21 19.22
C CYS A 120 19.39 -19.08 19.11
N LEU A 121 18.66 -19.36 20.18
CA LEU A 121 17.20 -19.22 20.20
C LEU A 121 16.76 -17.76 20.04
N GLU A 122 17.40 -16.83 20.74
CA GLU A 122 17.12 -15.39 20.65
C GLU A 122 17.38 -14.87 19.23
N VAL A 123 18.53 -15.21 18.64
CA VAL A 123 18.88 -14.77 17.27
C VAL A 123 17.98 -15.45 16.24
N GLN A 124 17.54 -16.70 16.46
CA GLN A 124 16.56 -17.35 15.59
C GLN A 124 15.21 -16.59 15.62
N GLN A 125 14.72 -16.21 16.78
CA GLN A 125 13.48 -15.42 16.90
C GLN A 125 13.60 -14.07 16.18
N GLN A 126 14.75 -13.41 16.31
CA GLN A 126 15.02 -12.16 15.60
C GLN A 126 15.07 -12.38 14.08
N LEU A 127 15.64 -13.49 13.62
CA LEU A 127 15.70 -13.85 12.21
C LEU A 127 14.29 -14.08 11.64
N ASP A 128 13.46 -14.82 12.37
CA ASP A 128 12.07 -15.09 11.93
C ASP A 128 11.25 -13.79 11.87
N ALA A 129 11.40 -12.91 12.84
CA ALA A 129 10.74 -11.61 12.85
C ALA A 129 11.22 -10.70 11.69
N ALA A 130 12.54 -10.67 11.44
CA ALA A 130 13.11 -9.88 10.34
C ALA A 130 12.71 -10.44 8.96
N GLN A 131 12.63 -11.77 8.83
CA GLN A 131 12.16 -12.41 7.62
C GLN A 131 10.69 -12.08 7.36
N ALA A 132 9.82 -12.21 8.37
CA ALA A 132 8.40 -11.88 8.26
C ALA A 132 8.19 -10.41 7.84
N ALA A 133 8.94 -9.48 8.46
CA ALA A 133 8.88 -8.06 8.11
C ALA A 133 9.37 -7.76 6.68
N TYR A 134 10.36 -8.50 6.19
CA TYR A 134 10.82 -8.40 4.81
C TYR A 134 9.78 -8.92 3.82
N ASP A 135 9.20 -10.09 4.09
CA ASP A 135 8.20 -10.73 3.23
C ASP A 135 6.91 -9.92 3.16
N GLU A 136 6.46 -9.35 4.29
CA GLU A 136 5.35 -8.40 4.32
C GLU A 136 5.63 -7.17 3.44
N GLY A 137 6.82 -6.59 3.55
CA GLY A 137 7.23 -5.48 2.71
C GLY A 137 7.24 -5.82 1.22
N GLN A 138 7.68 -7.01 0.86
CA GLN A 138 7.64 -7.52 -0.53
C GLN A 138 6.21 -7.67 -1.03
N ALA A 139 5.31 -8.22 -0.21
CA ALA A 139 3.90 -8.37 -0.55
C ALA A 139 3.21 -7.01 -0.78
N VAL A 140 3.48 -6.03 0.08
CA VAL A 140 2.97 -4.66 -0.09
C VAL A 140 3.48 -4.05 -1.39
N LEU A 141 4.78 -4.17 -1.68
CA LEU A 141 5.36 -3.65 -2.91
C LEU A 141 4.78 -4.32 -4.16
N ALA A 142 4.56 -5.63 -4.13
CA ALA A 142 3.93 -6.36 -5.22
C ALA A 142 2.48 -5.88 -5.45
N SER A 143 1.71 -5.69 -4.37
CA SER A 143 0.35 -5.16 -4.44
C SER A 143 0.30 -3.75 -5.03
N LEU A 144 1.21 -2.85 -4.60
CA LEU A 144 1.32 -1.50 -5.15
C LEU A 144 1.66 -1.50 -6.64
N ASN A 145 2.57 -2.37 -7.06
CA ASN A 145 2.90 -2.52 -8.46
C ASN A 145 1.71 -2.98 -9.30
N ALA A 146 0.94 -3.96 -8.82
CA ALA A 146 -0.26 -4.44 -9.48
C ALA A 146 -1.32 -3.34 -9.59
N GLN A 147 -1.58 -2.61 -8.52
CA GLN A 147 -2.52 -1.48 -8.53
C GLN A 147 -2.11 -0.38 -9.52
N TYR A 148 -0.80 -0.08 -9.60
CA TYR A 148 -0.30 0.88 -10.59
C TYR A 148 -0.57 0.40 -12.02
N ASP A 149 -0.29 -0.86 -12.32
CA ASP A 149 -0.50 -1.45 -13.64
C ASP A 149 -1.98 -1.45 -14.03
N ASP A 150 -2.89 -1.73 -13.08
CA ASP A 150 -4.33 -1.63 -13.28
C ASP A 150 -4.76 -0.20 -13.63
N ILE A 151 -4.27 0.80 -12.89
CA ILE A 151 -4.59 2.22 -13.15
C ILE A 151 -4.11 2.65 -14.54
N ILE A 152 -2.90 2.28 -14.93
CA ILE A 152 -2.38 2.59 -16.27
C ILE A 152 -3.21 1.89 -17.36
N SER A 153 -3.59 0.63 -17.16
CA SER A 153 -4.46 -0.10 -18.08
C SER A 153 -5.82 0.60 -18.24
N TRP A 154 -6.42 1.05 -17.14
CA TRP A 154 -7.68 1.82 -17.19
C TRP A 154 -7.48 3.17 -17.88
N ALA A 155 -6.36 3.84 -17.63
CA ALA A 155 -6.02 5.11 -18.26
C ALA A 155 -5.90 4.99 -19.80
N ASP A 156 -5.39 3.86 -20.30
CA ASP A 156 -5.25 3.62 -21.73
C ASP A 156 -6.60 3.34 -22.42
N MET A 157 -7.51 2.70 -21.70
CA MET A 157 -8.84 2.32 -22.23
C MET A 157 -9.90 3.41 -22.03
N TYR A 158 -9.72 4.32 -21.08
CA TYR A 158 -10.77 5.21 -20.58
C TYR A 158 -11.41 6.06 -21.68
N ASP A 159 -10.64 6.60 -22.59
CA ASP A 159 -11.15 7.49 -23.64
C ASP A 159 -12.05 6.80 -24.63
N THR A 160 -11.75 5.56 -24.98
CA THR A 160 -12.50 4.74 -25.94
C THR A 160 -13.56 3.87 -25.29
N ALA A 161 -13.60 3.81 -23.95
CA ALA A 161 -14.50 2.97 -23.18
C ALA A 161 -15.98 3.41 -23.31
N SER A 162 -16.90 2.44 -23.26
CA SER A 162 -18.34 2.71 -23.14
C SER A 162 -18.66 3.44 -21.84
N ILE A 163 -19.84 4.03 -21.74
CA ILE A 163 -20.29 4.72 -20.51
C ILE A 163 -20.34 3.75 -19.32
N GLU A 164 -20.74 2.50 -19.57
CA GLU A 164 -20.79 1.46 -18.55
C GLU A 164 -19.37 1.10 -18.05
N ALA A 165 -18.42 0.94 -18.96
CA ALA A 165 -17.02 0.67 -18.62
C ALA A 165 -16.40 1.86 -17.87
N LYS A 166 -16.66 3.10 -18.28
CA LYS A 166 -16.23 4.30 -17.54
C LYS A 166 -16.77 4.32 -16.11
N LYS A 167 -18.05 3.98 -15.91
CA LYS A 167 -18.65 3.86 -14.58
C LYS A 167 -17.96 2.79 -13.72
N MET A 168 -17.63 1.65 -14.31
CA MET A 168 -16.87 0.61 -13.57
C MET A 168 -15.50 1.11 -13.14
N ILE A 169 -14.76 1.76 -14.05
CA ILE A 169 -13.45 2.34 -13.74
C ILE A 169 -13.56 3.39 -12.62
N VAL A 170 -14.54 4.30 -12.73
CA VAL A 170 -14.79 5.33 -11.71
C VAL A 170 -15.11 4.70 -10.35
N ASN A 171 -15.93 3.64 -10.31
CA ASN A 171 -16.24 2.92 -9.07
C ASN A 171 -15.02 2.20 -8.46
N CYS A 172 -14.08 1.75 -9.28
CA CYS A 172 -12.83 1.18 -8.79
C CYS A 172 -11.90 2.27 -8.20
N LEU A 173 -11.89 3.47 -8.78
CA LEU A 173 -11.02 4.57 -8.37
C LEU A 173 -11.59 5.36 -7.20
N ILE A 174 -12.89 5.66 -7.22
CA ILE A 174 -13.54 6.62 -6.32
C ILE A 174 -14.41 5.88 -5.31
N LYS A 175 -14.15 6.13 -4.04
CA LYS A 175 -14.92 5.62 -2.91
C LYS A 175 -16.17 6.47 -2.65
N ARG A 176 -16.01 7.79 -2.70
CA ARG A 176 -17.05 8.75 -2.35
C ARG A 176 -16.83 10.09 -3.04
N VAL A 177 -17.93 10.74 -3.40
CA VAL A 177 -17.93 12.11 -3.89
C VAL A 177 -18.89 12.93 -3.04
N ASP A 178 -18.38 13.89 -2.30
CA ASP A 178 -19.18 14.89 -1.59
C ASP A 178 -19.36 16.12 -2.48
N VAL A 179 -20.61 16.51 -2.69
CA VAL A 179 -20.94 17.61 -3.60
C VAL A 179 -21.51 18.77 -2.80
N TYR A 180 -20.88 19.92 -2.91
CA TYR A 180 -21.26 21.19 -2.28
C TYR A 180 -21.92 22.13 -3.27
N ARG A 181 -22.30 23.33 -2.81
CA ARG A 181 -22.85 24.37 -3.68
C ARG A 181 -21.91 24.70 -4.83
N ASP A 182 -22.48 25.12 -5.94
CA ASP A 182 -21.76 25.55 -7.15
C ASP A 182 -20.84 24.44 -7.73
N TYR A 183 -21.26 23.18 -7.56
CA TYR A 183 -20.54 22.00 -8.03
C TYR A 183 -19.12 21.84 -7.47
N LYS A 184 -18.84 22.42 -6.30
CA LYS A 184 -17.62 22.07 -5.57
C LYS A 184 -17.69 20.61 -5.14
N VAL A 185 -16.65 19.86 -5.41
CA VAL A 185 -16.59 18.43 -5.07
C VAL A 185 -15.39 18.11 -4.19
N HIS A 186 -15.60 17.20 -3.26
CA HIS A 186 -14.54 16.52 -2.52
C HIS A 186 -14.61 15.04 -2.89
N ILE A 187 -13.49 14.44 -3.22
CA ILE A 187 -13.43 13.08 -3.74
C ILE A 187 -12.51 12.23 -2.86
N ASP A 188 -13.10 11.19 -2.25
CA ASP A 188 -12.35 10.14 -1.57
C ASP A 188 -12.07 9.01 -2.55
N PHE A 189 -10.83 8.57 -2.63
CA PHE A 189 -10.40 7.49 -3.53
C PHE A 189 -10.36 6.14 -2.82
N ASN A 190 -10.66 5.05 -3.55
CA ASN A 190 -10.60 3.67 -3.06
C ASN A 190 -9.18 3.17 -2.92
N ILE A 191 -8.31 3.64 -3.78
CA ILE A 191 -6.90 3.28 -3.80
C ILE A 191 -6.22 4.24 -2.84
N GLY A 192 -5.24 3.77 -2.09
CA GLY A 192 -4.35 4.63 -1.31
C GLY A 192 -3.59 5.57 -2.26
N PHE A 193 -4.34 6.40 -2.96
CA PHE A 193 -3.85 7.38 -3.93
C PHE A 193 -2.87 8.34 -3.28
N GLU A 194 -3.00 8.54 -1.96
CA GLU A 194 -2.02 9.20 -1.12
C GLU A 194 -0.62 8.56 -1.21
N GLN A 195 -0.55 7.26 -1.52
CA GLN A 195 0.71 6.56 -1.74
C GLN A 195 1.31 6.86 -3.12
N PHE A 196 0.46 7.21 -4.09
CA PHE A 196 0.85 7.59 -5.45
C PHE A 196 0.83 9.10 -5.65
N SER A 197 0.12 9.85 -4.81
CA SER A 197 0.02 11.30 -4.86
C SER A 197 1.00 11.94 -3.89
N MET A 198 2.13 12.38 -4.37
CA MET A 198 2.84 13.46 -3.71
C MET A 198 1.95 14.71 -3.74
N GLY A 199 1.12 14.90 -2.70
CA GLY A 199 0.44 16.17 -2.45
C GLY A 199 -0.72 16.51 -3.39
N LEU A 200 -1.58 15.54 -3.72
CA LEU A 200 -2.86 15.84 -4.35
C LEU A 200 -3.95 16.03 -3.28
N ASP A 201 -3.87 17.12 -2.52
CA ASP A 201 -5.06 17.71 -1.92
C ASP A 201 -5.92 18.26 -3.06
N ILE A 202 -6.77 17.40 -3.63
CA ILE A 202 -7.61 17.77 -4.77
C ILE A 202 -8.90 18.39 -4.24
N VAL A 203 -8.85 19.64 -3.85
CA VAL A 203 -10.03 20.48 -3.76
C VAL A 203 -10.27 21.05 -5.15
N TRP A 204 -11.19 20.47 -5.91
CA TRP A 204 -11.56 20.99 -7.22
C TRP A 204 -12.65 22.03 -7.04
N ILE A 205 -12.35 23.27 -7.42
CA ILE A 205 -13.32 24.33 -7.59
C ILE A 205 -13.67 24.34 -9.08
N ALA A 206 -14.92 23.99 -9.39
CA ALA A 206 -15.42 24.18 -10.76
C ALA A 206 -15.42 25.70 -11.06
N ALA A 207 -14.73 26.09 -12.13
CA ALA A 207 -14.83 27.42 -12.71
C ALA A 207 -16.02 27.48 -13.68
#